data_635eb0c4c2867448568912e38a38bcd3
#
_entry.id   635eb0c4c2867448568912e38a38bcd3
#
_cell.length_a   1.000
_cell.length_b   1.000
_cell.length_c   1.000
_cell.angle_alpha   90.00
_cell.angle_beta   90.00
_cell.angle_gamma   90.00
#
_symmetry.space_group_name_H-M   'P 1'
#
loop_
_entity.id
_entity.type
_entity.pdbx_description
1 polymer ?
#
loop_
_entity_poly.entity_id
_entity_poly.type
_entity_poly.pdbx_seq_one_letter_code
_entity_poly.pdbx_strand_id
1 'polypeptide(L)'
;DYTDNADPLNLYYGNPHLQRSTSHKVTFSRSWWKWKEGKKFFIDVTWDVTRNAVAHGQTYDAATGVRTFMPRNVDGNWHAGARVFAERPFDKERQTLFTSETKADFRNSVDFVTERSSVRNFTVEQSLRFNAKLKRVILDGTIGARYWHATSARTNFQPINSFDVTYGLNIQLPLPGQFAFSTDCKLYQRAGYSDASMNDLRFVANAHLEKTFLRGRLNVALEGYDIFGGLSNVTKVINAQGIVETWYNSLPSYAMIQISYKLSQPPKKRHQ
;
A
#
# COMPACT_ATOMS: atom_id res chain seq x y z
N ASP A 1 29.37 -23.72 6.92
CA ASP A 1 29.89 -22.58 6.16
C ASP A 1 29.28 -22.62 4.75
N TYR A 2 28.40 -21.67 4.46
CA TYR A 2 27.83 -21.49 3.13
C TYR A 2 28.47 -20.26 2.51
N THR A 3 28.99 -20.41 1.30
CA THR A 3 29.52 -19.29 0.51
C THR A 3 28.87 -19.35 -0.86
N ASP A 4 28.15 -18.32 -1.24
CA ASP A 4 27.66 -18.13 -2.60
C ASP A 4 28.53 -17.07 -3.28
N ASN A 5 29.19 -17.48 -4.34
CA ASN A 5 30.08 -16.69 -5.19
C ASN A 5 29.65 -16.70 -6.67
N ALA A 6 28.40 -17.01 -6.93
CA ALA A 6 27.84 -16.99 -8.29
C ALA A 6 27.99 -15.62 -8.96
N ASP A 7 27.97 -14.54 -8.16
CA ASP A 7 28.32 -13.18 -8.59
C ASP A 7 29.64 -12.77 -7.93
N PRO A 8 30.75 -12.64 -8.67
CA PRO A 8 32.05 -12.32 -8.11
C PRO A 8 32.14 -10.92 -7.48
N LEU A 9 31.18 -10.05 -7.74
CA LEU A 9 31.08 -8.71 -7.11
C LEU A 9 30.19 -8.69 -5.87
N ASN A 10 29.42 -9.75 -5.64
CA ASN A 10 28.50 -9.87 -4.51
C ASN A 10 28.67 -11.24 -3.82
N LEU A 11 29.52 -11.30 -2.83
CA LEU A 11 29.83 -12.52 -2.11
C LEU A 11 28.95 -12.67 -0.87
N TYR A 12 28.30 -13.82 -0.71
CA TYR A 12 27.45 -14.11 0.43
C TYR A 12 28.09 -15.20 1.30
N TYR A 13 28.27 -14.89 2.57
CA TYR A 13 28.81 -15.80 3.57
C TYR A 13 27.77 -16.15 4.62
N GLY A 14 27.70 -17.42 5.00
CA GLY A 14 26.99 -17.84 6.20
C GLY A 14 27.73 -17.43 7.47
N ASN A 15 27.01 -17.28 8.59
CA ASN A 15 27.59 -17.04 9.91
C ASN A 15 27.15 -18.15 10.88
N PRO A 16 28.03 -19.12 11.20
CA PRO A 16 27.71 -20.20 12.13
C PRO A 16 27.58 -19.75 13.59
N HIS A 17 27.97 -18.52 13.92
CA HIS A 17 27.89 -17.96 15.27
C HIS A 17 26.62 -17.15 15.52
N LEU A 18 25.64 -17.23 14.62
CA LEU A 18 24.37 -16.54 14.83
C LEU A 18 23.64 -17.07 16.06
N GLN A 19 23.31 -16.15 16.94
CA GLN A 19 22.49 -16.40 18.10
C GLN A 19 21.00 -16.36 17.74
N ARG A 20 20.18 -17.04 18.53
CA ARG A 20 18.73 -17.03 18.38
C ARG A 20 18.18 -15.61 18.57
N SER A 21 17.41 -15.14 17.63
CA SER A 21 16.63 -13.92 17.75
C SER A 21 15.40 -14.16 18.62
N THR A 22 15.07 -13.18 19.48
CA THR A 22 13.89 -13.23 20.35
C THR A 22 13.12 -11.93 20.21
N SER A 23 11.82 -12.04 19.90
CA SER A 23 10.94 -10.87 19.79
C SER A 23 9.90 -10.89 20.92
N HIS A 24 9.71 -9.73 21.54
CA HIS A 24 8.66 -9.48 22.53
C HIS A 24 7.70 -8.45 21.96
N LYS A 25 6.40 -8.77 21.97
CA LYS A 25 5.36 -7.90 21.45
C LYS A 25 4.26 -7.73 22.47
N VAL A 26 3.86 -6.48 22.69
CA VAL A 26 2.71 -6.09 23.51
C VAL A 26 1.72 -5.37 22.60
N THR A 27 0.46 -5.75 22.66
CA THR A 27 -0.61 -5.09 21.91
C THR A 27 -1.76 -4.78 22.87
N PHE A 28 -2.21 -3.54 22.82
CA PHE A 28 -3.44 -3.09 23.47
C PHE A 28 -4.45 -2.76 22.40
N SER A 29 -5.64 -3.36 22.51
CA SER A 29 -6.75 -3.13 21.58
C SER A 29 -8.03 -2.81 22.34
N ARG A 30 -8.74 -1.76 21.91
CA ARG A 30 -10.03 -1.39 22.45
C ARG A 30 -10.98 -1.01 21.32
N SER A 31 -12.20 -1.58 21.37
CA SER A 31 -13.26 -1.28 20.40
C SER A 31 -14.54 -0.84 21.12
N TRP A 32 -15.27 0.09 20.50
CA TRP A 32 -16.60 0.56 20.93
C TRP A 32 -17.54 0.51 19.75
N TRP A 33 -18.67 -0.11 19.94
CA TRP A 33 -19.65 -0.32 18.90
C TRP A 33 -21.03 0.11 19.40
N LYS A 34 -21.60 1.09 18.73
CA LYS A 34 -22.97 1.53 18.96
C LYS A 34 -23.85 1.05 17.82
N TRP A 35 -24.30 -0.18 17.89
CA TRP A 35 -25.04 -0.88 16.84
C TRP A 35 -26.27 -0.10 16.35
N LYS A 36 -27.06 0.48 17.28
CA LYS A 36 -28.27 1.26 16.97
C LYS A 36 -27.93 2.53 16.19
N GLU A 37 -26.78 3.13 16.43
CA GLU A 37 -26.33 4.36 15.77
C GLU A 37 -25.44 4.07 14.55
N GLY A 38 -25.00 2.83 14.33
CA GLY A 38 -24.07 2.44 13.28
C GLY A 38 -22.65 2.99 13.46
N LYS A 39 -22.30 3.44 14.66
CA LYS A 39 -21.00 4.02 14.97
C LYS A 39 -20.02 2.93 15.41
N LYS A 40 -18.81 3.00 14.89
CA LYS A 40 -17.69 2.13 15.27
C LYS A 40 -16.49 2.99 15.59
N PHE A 41 -15.79 2.60 16.64
CA PHE A 41 -14.51 3.17 17.00
C PHE A 41 -13.60 2.08 17.52
N PHE A 42 -12.35 2.08 17.11
CA PHE A 42 -11.35 1.25 17.75
C PHE A 42 -9.98 1.95 17.80
N ILE A 43 -9.20 1.56 18.77
CA ILE A 43 -7.81 1.95 18.95
C ILE A 43 -6.98 0.71 19.18
N ASP A 44 -5.87 0.60 18.48
CA ASP A 44 -4.85 -0.41 18.66
C ASP A 44 -3.52 0.29 18.90
N VAL A 45 -2.77 -0.18 19.88
CA VAL A 45 -1.41 0.26 20.17
C VAL A 45 -0.54 -0.97 20.27
N THR A 46 0.54 -0.99 19.53
CA THR A 46 1.50 -2.10 19.51
C THR A 46 2.89 -1.57 19.83
N TRP A 47 3.60 -2.31 20.66
CA TRP A 47 5.02 -2.12 20.88
C TRP A 47 5.72 -3.46 20.78
N ASP A 48 6.81 -3.51 20.04
CA ASP A 48 7.63 -4.70 19.93
C ASP A 48 9.11 -4.37 19.97
N VAL A 49 9.90 -5.28 20.51
CA VAL A 49 11.36 -5.21 20.58
C VAL A 49 11.95 -6.57 20.21
N THR A 50 12.98 -6.55 19.38
CA THR A 50 13.70 -7.75 18.98
C THR A 50 15.12 -7.72 19.50
N ARG A 51 15.48 -8.70 20.30
CA ARG A 51 16.84 -8.95 20.76
C ARG A 51 17.55 -9.92 19.83
N ASN A 52 18.87 -9.75 19.65
CA ASN A 52 19.67 -10.54 18.73
C ASN A 52 19.05 -10.63 17.35
N ALA A 53 18.44 -9.55 16.85
CA ALA A 53 17.89 -9.52 15.50
C ALA A 53 18.99 -9.81 14.49
N VAL A 54 18.66 -10.55 13.43
CA VAL A 54 19.63 -10.82 12.37
C VAL A 54 19.58 -9.66 11.37
N ALA A 55 20.66 -8.92 11.27
CA ALA A 55 20.88 -7.91 10.25
C ALA A 55 21.76 -8.45 9.13
N HIS A 56 21.50 -8.03 7.89
CA HIS A 56 22.38 -8.32 6.77
C HIS A 56 23.59 -7.39 6.83
N GLY A 57 24.69 -7.87 7.40
CA GLY A 57 25.96 -7.17 7.38
C GLY A 57 26.48 -7.06 5.95
N GLN A 58 26.79 -5.86 5.50
CA GLN A 58 27.40 -5.59 4.19
C GLN A 58 28.73 -4.84 4.42
N THR A 59 29.77 -5.30 3.76
CA THR A 59 31.04 -4.56 3.63
C THR A 59 31.34 -4.33 2.16
N TYR A 60 31.92 -3.18 1.83
CA TYR A 60 32.30 -2.82 0.47
C TYR A 60 33.80 -2.56 0.44
N ASP A 61 34.50 -3.25 -0.43
CA ASP A 61 35.91 -2.99 -0.72
C ASP A 61 36.04 -2.09 -1.95
N ALA A 62 36.47 -0.86 -1.74
CA ALA A 62 36.59 0.13 -2.79
C ALA A 62 37.72 -0.19 -3.79
N ALA A 63 38.72 -1.00 -3.42
CA ALA A 63 39.83 -1.36 -4.29
C ALA A 63 39.42 -2.44 -5.31
N THR A 64 38.59 -3.37 -4.92
CA THR A 64 38.15 -4.50 -5.76
C THR A 64 36.74 -4.32 -6.30
N GLY A 65 35.95 -3.40 -5.75
CA GLY A 65 34.52 -3.24 -6.07
C GLY A 65 33.62 -4.35 -5.48
N VAL A 66 34.19 -5.26 -4.70
CA VAL A 66 33.50 -6.42 -4.14
C VAL A 66 32.66 -6.01 -2.93
N ARG A 67 31.43 -6.48 -2.90
CA ARG A 67 30.52 -6.43 -1.76
C ARG A 67 30.48 -7.79 -1.08
N THR A 68 30.65 -7.80 0.22
CA THR A 68 30.54 -9.00 1.04
C THR A 68 29.35 -8.88 1.96
N PHE A 69 28.48 -9.89 1.92
CA PHE A 69 27.29 -9.97 2.77
C PHE A 69 27.47 -11.09 3.79
N MET A 70 27.31 -10.77 5.07
CA MET A 70 27.37 -11.73 6.17
C MET A 70 26.35 -11.38 7.25
N PRO A 71 25.40 -12.26 7.58
CA PRO A 71 24.41 -11.98 8.61
C PRO A 71 25.06 -11.89 9.99
N ARG A 72 24.60 -10.92 10.81
CA ARG A 72 25.09 -10.65 12.17
C ARG A 72 23.93 -10.40 13.11
N ASN A 73 24.08 -10.77 14.38
CA ASN A 73 23.13 -10.39 15.41
C ASN A 73 23.36 -8.95 15.84
N VAL A 74 22.26 -8.23 15.97
CA VAL A 74 22.23 -6.82 16.42
C VAL A 74 21.11 -6.62 17.42
N ASP A 75 21.34 -5.74 18.38
CA ASP A 75 20.34 -5.26 19.32
C ASP A 75 19.93 -3.81 19.00
N GLY A 76 18.73 -3.44 19.45
CA GLY A 76 18.22 -2.08 19.30
C GLY A 76 17.07 -1.97 18.29
N ASN A 77 16.63 -3.08 17.72
CA ASN A 77 15.45 -3.11 16.87
C ASN A 77 14.17 -3.05 17.71
N TRP A 78 13.37 -2.03 17.51
CA TRP A 78 12.07 -1.89 18.16
C TRP A 78 11.10 -1.09 17.28
N HIS A 79 9.83 -1.30 17.53
CA HIS A 79 8.74 -0.66 16.80
C HIS A 79 7.65 -0.26 17.80
N ALA A 80 7.05 0.90 17.57
CA ALA A 80 5.84 1.35 18.24
C ALA A 80 4.85 1.83 17.20
N GLY A 81 3.65 1.29 17.23
CA GLY A 81 2.58 1.62 16.29
C GLY A 81 1.28 1.94 17.01
N ALA A 82 0.53 2.89 16.48
CA ALA A 82 -0.82 3.22 16.93
C ALA A 82 -1.75 3.32 15.73
N ARG A 83 -2.97 2.81 15.90
CA ARG A 83 -4.03 2.90 14.91
C ARG A 83 -5.31 3.35 15.58
N VAL A 84 -5.94 4.37 15.04
CA VAL A 84 -7.25 4.87 15.47
C VAL A 84 -8.18 4.81 14.27
N PHE A 85 -9.33 4.20 14.46
CA PHE A 85 -10.35 4.08 13.44
C PHE A 85 -11.68 4.58 13.98
N ALA A 86 -12.38 5.37 13.17
CA ALA A 86 -13.73 5.82 13.45
C ALA A 86 -14.60 5.71 12.20
N GLU A 87 -15.78 5.15 12.35
CA GLU A 87 -16.81 5.09 11.33
C GLU A 87 -18.13 5.59 11.89
N ARG A 88 -18.80 6.48 11.16
CA ARG A 88 -20.12 6.96 11.52
C ARG A 88 -20.99 7.21 10.31
N PRO A 89 -22.29 6.89 10.34
CA PRO A 89 -23.25 7.34 9.34
C PRO A 89 -23.59 8.82 9.58
N PHE A 90 -23.90 9.52 8.50
CA PHE A 90 -24.45 10.88 8.55
C PHE A 90 -25.98 10.91 8.58
N ASP A 91 -26.62 9.85 8.08
CA ASP A 91 -28.07 9.71 7.97
C ASP A 91 -28.59 8.50 8.76
N LYS A 92 -29.88 8.53 9.12
CA LYS A 92 -30.53 7.43 9.87
C LYS A 92 -30.60 6.12 9.08
N GLU A 93 -30.71 6.21 7.76
CA GLU A 93 -30.78 5.06 6.86
C GLU A 93 -29.41 4.45 6.57
N ARG A 94 -28.33 5.08 7.05
CA ARG A 94 -26.93 4.66 6.88
C ARG A 94 -26.52 4.55 5.41
N GLN A 95 -27.10 5.38 4.57
CA GLN A 95 -26.76 5.46 3.16
C GLN A 95 -25.50 6.28 2.93
N THR A 96 -25.13 7.10 3.92
CA THR A 96 -23.95 7.94 3.89
C THR A 96 -23.05 7.61 5.08
N LEU A 97 -21.83 7.15 4.78
CA LEU A 97 -20.85 6.75 5.78
C LEU A 97 -19.61 7.62 5.68
N PHE A 98 -19.08 8.00 6.81
CA PHE A 98 -17.78 8.61 6.93
C PHE A 98 -16.86 7.69 7.74
N THR A 99 -15.68 7.45 7.22
CA THR A 99 -14.65 6.64 7.87
C THR A 99 -13.36 7.46 7.96
N SER A 100 -12.76 7.46 9.14
CA SER A 100 -11.45 8.06 9.40
C SER A 100 -10.53 7.00 9.99
N GLU A 101 -9.36 6.85 9.44
CA GLU A 101 -8.32 5.97 9.96
C GLU A 101 -7.00 6.74 10.04
N THR A 102 -6.44 6.77 11.23
CA THR A 102 -5.11 7.33 11.50
C THR A 102 -4.18 6.21 11.93
N LYS A 103 -3.01 6.14 11.32
CA LYS A 103 -1.91 5.24 11.73
C LYS A 103 -0.67 6.06 12.00
N ALA A 104 0.03 5.73 13.06
CA ALA A 104 1.32 6.30 13.39
C ALA A 104 2.27 5.16 13.72
N ASP A 105 3.42 5.14 13.06
CA ASP A 105 4.43 4.11 13.23
C ASP A 105 5.78 4.77 13.50
N PHE A 106 6.45 4.30 14.52
CA PHE A 106 7.84 4.62 14.79
C PHE A 106 8.66 3.34 14.84
N ARG A 107 9.73 3.27 14.04
CA ARG A 107 10.62 2.12 14.01
C ARG A 107 12.08 2.54 14.12
N ASN A 108 12.80 1.90 15.03
CA ASN A 108 14.25 1.94 15.08
C ASN A 108 14.78 0.61 14.56
N SER A 109 15.51 0.64 13.45
CA SER A 109 16.13 -0.54 12.85
C SER A 109 17.65 -0.38 12.93
N VAL A 110 18.32 -1.38 13.44
CA VAL A 110 19.77 -1.43 13.45
C VAL A 110 20.23 -2.26 12.27
N ASP A 111 21.18 -1.74 11.53
CA ASP A 111 21.77 -2.35 10.36
C ASP A 111 23.29 -2.33 10.46
N PHE A 112 23.96 -3.07 9.62
CA PHE A 112 25.42 -3.21 9.61
C PHE A 112 25.93 -3.05 8.18
N VAL A 113 26.20 -1.82 7.77
CA VAL A 113 26.85 -1.53 6.49
C VAL A 113 28.18 -0.88 6.78
N THR A 114 29.27 -1.65 6.63
CA THR A 114 30.63 -1.27 7.06
C THR A 114 30.73 -1.03 8.57
N GLU A 115 29.78 -0.27 9.13
CA GLU A 115 29.66 0.04 10.55
C GLU A 115 28.24 -0.25 11.06
N ARG A 116 28.11 -0.45 12.37
CA ARG A 116 26.80 -0.54 13.02
C ARG A 116 26.11 0.81 12.94
N SER A 117 24.96 0.86 12.34
CA SER A 117 24.17 2.08 12.19
C SER A 117 22.71 1.84 12.57
N SER A 118 22.02 2.88 13.01
CA SER A 118 20.59 2.83 13.24
C SER A 118 19.87 3.75 12.28
N VAL A 119 18.71 3.27 11.79
CA VAL A 119 17.77 4.05 10.99
C VAL A 119 16.50 4.19 11.79
N ARG A 120 16.06 5.42 11.97
CA ARG A 120 14.80 5.76 12.64
C ARG A 120 13.82 6.20 11.58
N ASN A 121 12.70 5.52 11.54
CA ASN A 121 11.59 5.83 10.66
C ASN A 121 10.39 6.25 11.48
N PHE A 122 9.78 7.36 11.12
CA PHE A 122 8.49 7.81 11.64
C PHE A 122 7.53 8.02 10.47
N THR A 123 6.38 7.38 10.55
CA THR A 123 5.34 7.48 9.52
C THR A 123 4.01 7.80 10.17
N VAL A 124 3.30 8.78 9.62
CA VAL A 124 1.90 9.06 9.97
C VAL A 124 1.08 8.97 8.71
N GLU A 125 0.02 8.18 8.77
CA GLU A 125 -0.93 8.03 7.68
C GLU A 125 -2.33 8.43 8.16
N GLN A 126 -3.01 9.26 7.39
CA GLN A 126 -4.42 9.62 7.57
C GLN A 126 -5.20 9.18 6.34
N SER A 127 -6.27 8.43 6.55
CA SER A 127 -7.22 8.08 5.50
C SER A 127 -8.61 8.56 5.89
N LEU A 128 -9.23 9.32 5.03
CA LEU A 128 -10.62 9.75 5.13
C LEU A 128 -11.39 9.15 3.97
N ARG A 129 -12.52 8.53 4.25
CA ARG A 129 -13.42 8.00 3.23
C ARG A 129 -14.82 8.48 3.47
N PHE A 130 -15.44 8.91 2.41
CA PHE A 130 -16.85 9.28 2.35
C PHE A 130 -17.54 8.38 1.33
N ASN A 131 -18.50 7.59 1.77
CA ASN A 131 -19.32 6.72 0.94
C ASN A 131 -20.77 7.19 1.01
N ALA A 132 -21.40 7.38 -0.14
CA ALA A 132 -22.81 7.78 -0.23
C ALA A 132 -23.54 6.95 -1.27
N LYS A 133 -24.69 6.41 -0.87
CA LYS A 133 -25.64 5.75 -1.76
C LYS A 133 -26.87 6.64 -1.93
N LEU A 134 -26.86 7.41 -2.99
CA LEU A 134 -27.91 8.39 -3.32
C LEU A 134 -28.91 7.78 -4.30
N LYS A 135 -29.98 7.18 -3.79
CA LYS A 135 -30.95 6.41 -4.60
C LYS A 135 -30.26 5.26 -5.37
N ARG A 136 -29.92 5.51 -6.62
CA ARG A 136 -29.26 4.53 -7.50
C ARG A 136 -27.79 4.84 -7.76
N VAL A 137 -27.32 6.01 -7.33
CA VAL A 137 -25.94 6.45 -7.51
C VAL A 137 -25.12 6.02 -6.31
N ILE A 138 -23.96 5.44 -6.53
CA ILE A 138 -22.96 5.19 -5.49
C ILE A 138 -21.79 6.13 -5.73
N LEU A 139 -21.41 6.84 -4.69
CA LEU A 139 -20.30 7.77 -4.67
C LEU A 139 -19.34 7.40 -3.54
N ASP A 140 -18.09 7.16 -3.88
CA ASP A 140 -16.99 6.92 -2.94
C ASP A 140 -15.90 7.98 -3.14
N GLY A 141 -15.67 8.82 -2.13
CA GLY A 141 -14.56 9.75 -2.07
C GLY A 141 -13.52 9.30 -1.04
N THR A 142 -12.25 9.35 -1.37
CA THR A 142 -11.16 9.05 -0.46
C THR A 142 -10.09 10.14 -0.50
N ILE A 143 -9.54 10.47 0.67
CA ILE A 143 -8.36 11.30 0.81
C ILE A 143 -7.40 10.54 1.71
N GLY A 144 -6.22 10.23 1.21
CA GLY A 144 -5.11 9.64 1.95
C GLY A 144 -3.96 10.63 2.02
N ALA A 145 -3.37 10.77 3.19
CA ALA A 145 -2.16 11.57 3.38
C ALA A 145 -1.16 10.74 4.19
N ARG A 146 0.10 10.72 3.76
CA ARG A 146 1.20 10.07 4.46
C ARG A 146 2.35 11.04 4.60
N TYR A 147 2.79 11.23 5.83
CA TYR A 147 4.06 11.87 6.15
C TYR A 147 5.07 10.80 6.53
N TRP A 148 6.26 10.87 5.97
CA TRP A 148 7.35 9.96 6.29
C TRP A 148 8.61 10.75 6.60
N HIS A 149 9.17 10.47 7.77
CA HIS A 149 10.44 11.03 8.23
C HIS A 149 11.40 9.89 8.54
N ALA A 150 12.61 9.93 7.95
CA ALA A 150 13.64 8.96 8.20
C ALA A 150 14.97 9.65 8.48
N THR A 151 15.68 9.17 9.52
CA THR A 151 17.01 9.63 9.89
C THR A 151 17.93 8.45 10.16
N SER A 152 19.22 8.64 9.93
CA SER A 152 20.25 7.65 10.26
C SER A 152 21.48 8.33 10.84
N ALA A 153 22.22 7.60 11.67
CA ALA A 153 23.53 8.01 12.18
C ALA A 153 24.66 7.79 11.15
N ARG A 154 24.34 7.27 9.96
CA ARG A 154 25.32 7.04 8.89
C ARG A 154 25.90 8.34 8.39
N THR A 155 27.20 8.33 8.14
CA THR A 155 27.87 9.37 7.37
C THR A 155 27.24 9.44 5.96
N ASN A 156 26.88 10.64 5.50
CA ASN A 156 26.24 10.90 4.20
C ASN A 156 24.77 10.43 4.04
N PHE A 157 24.10 10.01 5.12
CA PHE A 157 22.66 9.79 5.04
C PHE A 157 21.93 11.13 5.06
N GLN A 158 21.19 11.42 4.02
CA GLN A 158 20.33 12.60 4.01
C GLN A 158 18.97 12.26 4.64
N PRO A 159 18.53 13.03 5.64
CA PRO A 159 17.21 12.82 6.23
C PRO A 159 16.11 12.90 5.17
N ILE A 160 15.16 12.00 5.26
CA ILE A 160 14.02 11.99 4.36
C ILE A 160 12.86 12.67 5.07
N ASN A 161 12.22 13.63 4.40
CA ASN A 161 11.00 14.28 4.83
C ASN A 161 10.06 14.30 3.63
N SER A 162 9.19 13.33 3.51
CA SER A 162 8.29 13.22 2.37
C SER A 162 6.84 13.28 2.78
N PHE A 163 6.02 13.78 1.87
CA PHE A 163 4.59 13.92 2.01
C PHE A 163 3.90 13.41 0.75
N ASP A 164 3.14 12.35 0.91
CA ASP A 164 2.36 11.74 -0.17
C ASP A 164 0.87 11.99 0.08
N VAL A 165 0.14 12.47 -0.91
CA VAL A 165 -1.32 12.63 -0.85
C VAL A 165 -1.95 11.86 -1.99
N THR A 166 -3.06 11.20 -1.70
CA THR A 166 -3.88 10.51 -2.70
C THR A 166 -5.31 10.98 -2.56
N TYR A 167 -5.88 11.49 -3.64
CA TYR A 167 -7.31 11.75 -3.76
C TYR A 167 -7.93 10.69 -4.64
N GLY A 168 -8.99 10.06 -4.19
CA GLY A 168 -9.72 9.04 -4.93
C GLY A 168 -11.20 9.38 -5.05
N LEU A 169 -11.78 9.13 -6.22
CA LEU A 169 -13.20 9.28 -6.47
C LEU A 169 -13.67 8.08 -7.29
N ASN A 170 -14.68 7.37 -6.79
CA ASN A 170 -15.39 6.32 -7.51
C ASN A 170 -16.85 6.71 -7.64
N ILE A 171 -17.40 6.58 -8.84
CA ILE A 171 -18.80 6.88 -9.14
C ILE A 171 -19.40 5.70 -9.89
N GLN A 172 -20.60 5.28 -9.48
CA GLN A 172 -21.39 4.27 -10.19
C GLN A 172 -22.77 4.86 -10.47
N LEU A 173 -23.13 4.92 -11.76
CA LEU A 173 -24.34 5.54 -12.28
C LEU A 173 -25.13 4.55 -13.12
N PRO A 174 -26.28 4.06 -12.66
CA PRO A 174 -27.23 3.41 -13.53
C PRO A 174 -27.88 4.44 -14.45
N LEU A 175 -27.82 4.18 -15.75
CA LEU A 175 -28.35 5.04 -16.79
C LEU A 175 -29.64 4.47 -17.40
N PRO A 176 -30.47 5.29 -18.07
CA PRO A 176 -31.64 4.79 -18.83
C PRO A 176 -31.24 3.77 -19.88
N GLY A 177 -32.17 2.87 -20.26
CA GLY A 177 -31.94 1.88 -21.30
C GLY A 177 -31.06 0.69 -20.91
N GLN A 178 -30.99 0.38 -19.60
CA GLN A 178 -30.19 -0.72 -19.06
C GLN A 178 -28.66 -0.51 -19.22
N PHE A 179 -28.23 0.75 -19.28
CA PHE A 179 -26.84 1.09 -19.21
C PHE A 179 -26.41 1.29 -17.74
N ALA A 180 -25.17 0.96 -17.45
CA ALA A 180 -24.49 1.33 -16.23
C ALA A 180 -23.12 1.93 -16.55
N PHE A 181 -22.82 3.05 -15.94
CA PHE A 181 -21.52 3.71 -16.07
C PHE A 181 -20.84 3.70 -14.71
N SER A 182 -19.57 3.36 -14.70
CA SER A 182 -18.73 3.55 -13.52
C SER A 182 -17.38 4.14 -13.92
N THR A 183 -16.82 4.92 -13.01
CA THR A 183 -15.48 5.50 -13.17
C THR A 183 -14.79 5.52 -11.84
N ASP A 184 -13.50 5.27 -11.82
CA ASP A 184 -12.60 5.51 -10.70
C ASP A 184 -11.46 6.41 -11.15
N CYS A 185 -11.22 7.44 -10.36
CA CYS A 185 -10.18 8.41 -10.59
C CYS A 185 -9.28 8.51 -9.36
N LYS A 186 -7.98 8.62 -9.55
CA LYS A 186 -7.02 8.85 -8.49
C LYS A 186 -5.99 9.90 -8.90
N LEU A 187 -5.78 10.86 -8.01
CA LEU A 187 -4.71 11.82 -8.12
C LEU A 187 -3.68 11.51 -7.03
N TYR A 188 -2.46 11.21 -7.45
CA TYR A 188 -1.32 10.97 -6.57
C TYR A 188 -0.40 12.16 -6.59
N GLN A 189 -0.06 12.67 -5.43
CA GLN A 189 0.88 13.77 -5.27
C GLN A 189 1.99 13.35 -4.31
N ARG A 190 3.23 13.48 -4.72
CA ARG A 190 4.42 13.25 -3.92
C ARG A 190 5.23 14.52 -3.82
N ALA A 191 5.71 14.84 -2.62
CA ALA A 191 6.50 16.02 -2.36
C ALA A 191 7.50 15.78 -1.22
N GLY A 192 8.56 16.60 -1.18
CA GLY A 192 9.55 16.60 -0.10
C GLY A 192 10.66 15.55 -0.25
N TYR A 193 10.70 14.81 -1.33
CA TYR A 193 11.83 13.92 -1.62
C TYR A 193 13.03 14.71 -2.10
N SER A 194 14.21 14.38 -1.60
CA SER A 194 15.48 15.01 -2.00
C SER A 194 15.82 14.74 -3.47
N ASP A 195 15.44 13.59 -4.00
CA ASP A 195 15.48 13.30 -5.42
C ASP A 195 14.25 13.91 -6.10
N ALA A 196 14.47 14.95 -6.91
CA ALA A 196 13.41 15.65 -7.63
C ALA A 196 12.55 14.73 -8.51
N SER A 197 13.12 13.63 -9.03
CA SER A 197 12.40 12.66 -9.87
C SER A 197 11.35 11.85 -9.09
N MET A 198 11.37 11.89 -7.77
CA MET A 198 10.38 11.26 -6.89
C MET A 198 9.22 12.18 -6.52
N ASN A 199 9.37 13.50 -6.74
CA ASN A 199 8.30 14.47 -6.52
C ASN A 199 7.46 14.52 -7.80
N ASP A 200 6.28 13.92 -7.77
CA ASP A 200 5.44 13.77 -8.94
C ASP A 200 3.95 14.05 -8.65
N LEU A 201 3.23 14.36 -9.71
CA LEU A 201 1.77 14.49 -9.71
C LEU A 201 1.23 13.62 -10.83
N ARG A 202 0.45 12.60 -10.48
CA ARG A 202 -0.10 11.64 -11.45
C ARG A 202 -1.60 11.52 -11.29
N PHE A 203 -2.30 11.63 -12.41
CA PHE A 203 -3.73 11.40 -12.48
C PHE A 203 -4.02 10.13 -13.25
N VAL A 204 -4.70 9.18 -12.62
CA VAL A 204 -5.11 7.90 -13.19
C VAL A 204 -6.63 7.87 -13.20
N ALA A 205 -7.24 7.55 -14.32
CA ALA A 205 -8.68 7.38 -14.43
C ALA A 205 -9.02 6.16 -15.29
N ASN A 206 -9.98 5.40 -14.80
CA ASN A 206 -10.60 4.27 -15.48
C ASN A 206 -12.07 4.56 -15.70
N ALA A 207 -12.64 4.06 -16.78
CA ALA A 207 -14.07 4.15 -17.05
C ALA A 207 -14.59 2.83 -17.57
N HIS A 208 -15.82 2.52 -17.17
CA HIS A 208 -16.53 1.31 -17.56
C HIS A 208 -17.95 1.69 -17.95
N LEU A 209 -18.36 1.33 -19.15
CA LEU A 209 -19.71 1.50 -19.65
C LEU A 209 -20.26 0.14 -20.06
N GLU A 210 -21.29 -0.29 -19.38
CA GLU A 210 -21.90 -1.59 -19.61
C GLU A 210 -23.33 -1.42 -20.10
N LYS A 211 -23.79 -2.33 -20.97
CA LYS A 211 -25.18 -2.46 -21.38
C LYS A 211 -25.64 -3.89 -21.31
N THR A 212 -26.78 -4.08 -20.68
CA THR A 212 -27.44 -5.38 -20.56
C THR A 212 -28.54 -5.54 -21.61
N PHE A 213 -28.51 -6.68 -22.26
CA PHE A 213 -29.48 -7.06 -23.34
C PHE A 213 -30.14 -8.38 -22.97
N LEU A 214 -31.16 -8.77 -23.79
CA LEU A 214 -31.84 -10.07 -23.71
C LEU A 214 -32.34 -10.43 -22.31
N ARG A 215 -32.95 -9.46 -21.61
CA ARG A 215 -33.49 -9.60 -20.25
C ARG A 215 -32.42 -10.09 -19.25
N GLY A 216 -31.22 -9.57 -19.34
CA GLY A 216 -30.12 -9.88 -18.42
C GLY A 216 -29.23 -11.07 -18.82
N ARG A 217 -29.43 -11.61 -20.04
CA ARG A 217 -28.62 -12.74 -20.52
C ARG A 217 -27.36 -12.34 -21.25
N LEU A 218 -27.36 -11.23 -21.96
CA LEU A 218 -26.22 -10.72 -22.69
C LEU A 218 -25.75 -9.40 -22.02
N ASN A 219 -24.50 -9.33 -21.69
CA ASN A 219 -23.87 -8.12 -21.17
C ASN A 219 -22.70 -7.75 -22.08
N VAL A 220 -22.65 -6.48 -22.50
CA VAL A 220 -21.56 -5.92 -23.29
C VAL A 220 -21.01 -4.73 -22.51
N ALA A 221 -19.71 -4.75 -22.24
CA ALA A 221 -19.01 -3.69 -21.54
C ALA A 221 -17.86 -3.14 -22.38
N LEU A 222 -17.71 -1.82 -22.35
CA LEU A 222 -16.55 -1.09 -22.84
C LEU A 222 -15.78 -0.60 -21.62
N GLU A 223 -14.52 -0.93 -21.53
CA GLU A 223 -13.63 -0.59 -20.43
C GLU A 223 -12.45 0.21 -20.96
N GLY A 224 -12.13 1.30 -20.29
CA GLY A 224 -10.92 2.09 -20.50
C GLY A 224 -10.09 2.11 -19.23
N TYR A 225 -8.83 1.73 -19.34
CA TYR A 225 -7.90 1.70 -18.23
C TYR A 225 -6.81 2.74 -18.45
N ASP A 226 -6.55 3.50 -17.38
CA ASP A 226 -5.56 4.58 -17.37
C ASP A 226 -5.70 5.50 -18.61
N ILE A 227 -6.91 6.01 -18.83
CA ILE A 227 -7.32 6.74 -20.03
C ILE A 227 -6.39 7.91 -20.35
N PHE A 228 -5.74 8.48 -19.32
CA PHE A 228 -4.84 9.62 -19.45
C PHE A 228 -3.35 9.24 -19.40
N GLY A 229 -3.01 7.94 -19.31
CA GLY A 229 -1.64 7.47 -19.28
C GLY A 229 -0.86 7.91 -18.03
N GLY A 230 -1.55 8.05 -16.88
CA GLY A 230 -0.95 8.52 -15.62
C GLY A 230 -0.24 7.44 -14.81
N LEU A 231 -0.41 6.16 -15.14
CA LEU A 231 0.28 5.07 -14.44
C LEU A 231 1.78 5.07 -14.78
N SER A 232 2.59 5.02 -13.74
CA SER A 232 4.03 4.81 -13.90
C SER A 232 4.33 3.30 -13.86
N ASN A 233 5.13 2.83 -14.79
CA ASN A 233 5.70 1.50 -14.79
C ASN A 233 7.03 1.42 -14.00
N VAL A 234 7.39 2.50 -13.30
CA VAL A 234 8.57 2.59 -12.44
C VAL A 234 8.14 2.83 -11.01
N THR A 235 8.61 1.97 -10.10
CA THR A 235 8.45 2.20 -8.66
C THR A 235 9.80 2.57 -8.08
N LYS A 236 9.83 3.64 -7.29
CA LYS A 236 11.02 4.08 -6.57
C LYS A 236 10.77 3.91 -5.07
N VAL A 237 11.67 3.21 -4.41
CA VAL A 237 11.65 3.00 -2.96
C VAL A 237 12.96 3.51 -2.40
N ILE A 238 12.87 4.39 -1.40
CA ILE A 238 14.03 4.83 -0.63
C ILE A 238 14.06 4.03 0.67
N ASN A 239 15.22 3.45 0.96
CA ASN A 239 15.50 2.79 2.22
C ASN A 239 16.85 3.25 2.79
N ALA A 240 17.25 2.67 3.91
CA ALA A 240 18.53 2.97 4.53
C ALA A 240 19.76 2.65 3.67
N GLN A 241 19.60 1.84 2.64
CA GLN A 241 20.68 1.40 1.74
C GLN A 241 20.76 2.25 0.45
N GLY A 242 19.69 3.00 0.13
CA GLY A 242 19.65 3.86 -1.04
C GLY A 242 18.29 3.89 -1.73
N ILE A 243 18.30 4.28 -3.00
CA ILE A 243 17.12 4.31 -3.86
C ILE A 243 17.10 3.03 -4.71
N VAL A 244 15.99 2.29 -4.63
CA VAL A 244 15.73 1.13 -5.48
C VAL A 244 14.69 1.52 -6.51
N GLU A 245 15.03 1.47 -7.78
CA GLU A 245 14.12 1.64 -8.91
C GLU A 245 13.76 0.26 -9.45
N THR A 246 12.46 -0.01 -9.54
CA THR A 246 11.96 -1.24 -10.14
C THR A 246 11.12 -0.89 -11.36
N TRP A 247 11.51 -1.42 -12.50
CA TRP A 247 10.83 -1.25 -13.77
C TRP A 247 9.90 -2.44 -14.01
N TYR A 248 8.62 -2.15 -14.29
CA TYR A 248 7.64 -3.19 -14.62
C TYR A 248 7.29 -3.11 -16.09
N ASN A 249 7.21 -4.26 -16.74
CA ASN A 249 6.63 -4.33 -18.07
C ASN A 249 5.10 -4.42 -17.91
N SER A 250 4.44 -3.26 -17.84
CA SER A 250 2.99 -3.14 -17.71
C SER A 250 2.39 -2.61 -19.00
N LEU A 251 1.14 -3.00 -19.27
CA LEU A 251 0.37 -2.38 -20.33
C LEU A 251 0.08 -0.93 -19.92
N PRO A 252 0.42 0.04 -20.78
CA PRO A 252 0.00 1.42 -20.57
C PRO A 252 -1.52 1.54 -20.75
N SER A 253 -2.02 2.74 -20.92
CA SER A 253 -3.43 3.01 -21.26
C SER A 253 -3.95 2.07 -22.34
N TYR A 254 -5.07 1.40 -22.08
CA TYR A 254 -5.74 0.50 -23.05
C TYR A 254 -7.25 0.51 -22.90
N ALA A 255 -7.93 0.09 -23.95
CA ALA A 255 -9.37 -0.14 -23.94
C ALA A 255 -9.68 -1.61 -24.24
N MET A 256 -10.75 -2.12 -23.65
CA MET A 256 -11.20 -3.50 -23.82
C MET A 256 -12.71 -3.54 -24.01
N ILE A 257 -13.17 -4.48 -24.84
CA ILE A 257 -14.58 -4.82 -24.96
C ILE A 257 -14.77 -6.21 -24.34
N GLN A 258 -15.68 -6.29 -23.39
CA GLN A 258 -16.07 -7.55 -22.75
C GLN A 258 -17.49 -7.92 -23.19
N ILE A 259 -17.67 -9.17 -23.63
CA ILE A 259 -18.97 -9.73 -23.98
C ILE A 259 -19.22 -10.96 -23.10
N SER A 260 -20.30 -10.94 -22.35
CA SER A 260 -20.68 -12.02 -21.42
C SER A 260 -22.09 -12.50 -21.71
N TYR A 261 -22.27 -13.81 -21.89
CA TYR A 261 -23.59 -14.42 -22.14
C TYR A 261 -23.88 -15.51 -21.10
N LYS A 262 -25.04 -15.39 -20.43
CA LYS A 262 -25.53 -16.39 -19.47
C LYS A 262 -26.31 -17.47 -20.15
N LEU A 263 -25.74 -18.68 -20.17
CA LEU A 263 -26.46 -19.90 -20.56
C LEU A 263 -27.18 -20.47 -19.33
N SER A 264 -28.49 -20.29 -19.20
CA SER A 264 -29.26 -20.92 -18.15
C SER A 264 -30.12 -22.02 -18.76
N GLN A 265 -29.90 -23.28 -18.37
CA GLN A 265 -30.85 -24.36 -18.64
C GLN A 265 -31.87 -24.42 -17.51
N PRO A 266 -33.19 -24.35 -17.76
CA PRO A 266 -34.15 -24.61 -16.72
C PRO A 266 -34.01 -26.07 -16.27
N PRO A 267 -34.19 -26.37 -14.96
CA PRO A 267 -34.12 -27.73 -14.49
C PRO A 267 -35.17 -28.59 -15.24
N LYS A 268 -34.75 -29.75 -15.76
CA LYS A 268 -35.68 -30.73 -16.35
C LYS A 268 -36.73 -31.09 -15.29
N LYS A 269 -38.04 -30.84 -15.61
CA LYS A 269 -39.12 -31.37 -14.81
C LYS A 269 -38.94 -32.89 -14.72
N ARG A 270 -38.68 -33.43 -13.54
CA ARG A 270 -38.79 -34.87 -13.30
C ARG A 270 -40.27 -35.18 -13.44
N HIS A 271 -40.65 -35.91 -14.48
CA HIS A 271 -41.95 -36.58 -14.52
C HIS A 271 -41.90 -37.65 -13.43
N GLN A 272 -42.72 -37.46 -12.39
CA GLN A 272 -43.11 -38.56 -11.48
C GLN A 272 -44.10 -39.48 -12.17
#